data_ec2750c4f21b7ea3467a471ce3778653
#
_entry.id   ec2750c4f21b7ea3467a471ce3778653
#
_cell.length_a   1.000
_cell.length_b   1.000
_cell.length_c   1.000
_cell.angle_alpha   90.00
_cell.angle_beta   90.00
_cell.angle_gamma   90.00
#
_symmetry.space_group_name_H-M   'P 1'
#
loop_
_entity.id
_entity.type
_entity.pdbx_description
1 polymer ?
#
loop_
_entity_poly.entity_id
_entity_poly.type
_entity_poly.pdbx_seq_one_letter_code
_entity_poly.pdbx_strand_id
1 'polypeptide(L)'
;YPDRVVIGTNNSKKISPILKKLYDPIIKKGAKFIVVSRKAAELIKYAANAFLATKITFINEIANLCEKTGINVDDIAEGIGTDQRIGSRFLRAGPAYGGSCFPKDTKALAKTSDDFKVNLSLVKNVIRSNGNRNNLIAQKILKIAKQNHLKKIGFLGVTFKANTDDMRDSSSLFIIPKLLKNNLKISYYEPTGSKSVLSKYKKIKYCINQKELITNCDFVIIHSDWDEFKNIDFNKVSKNKKLSICDLRNLYHPDEFKNKKIKYYSIGRPFHG
;
A
#
# COMPACT_ATOMS: atom_id res chain seq x y z
N TYR A 1 -15.78 -5.63 12.44
CA TYR A 1 -16.51 -6.91 12.48
C TYR A 1 -16.26 -7.66 11.18
N PRO A 2 -16.14 -9.01 11.22
CA PRO A 2 -15.94 -9.81 10.00
C PRO A 2 -17.24 -9.90 9.19
N ASP A 3 -17.12 -9.88 7.86
CA ASP A 3 -18.25 -10.06 6.95
C ASP A 3 -18.80 -11.51 6.96
N ARG A 4 -17.96 -12.45 7.35
CA ARG A 4 -18.27 -13.90 7.37
C ARG A 4 -17.35 -14.68 8.30
N VAL A 5 -17.86 -15.81 8.79
CA VAL A 5 -17.12 -16.86 9.49
C VAL A 5 -17.16 -18.12 8.60
N VAL A 6 -15.99 -18.62 8.23
CA VAL A 6 -15.87 -19.84 7.40
C VAL A 6 -15.25 -20.94 8.21
N ILE A 7 -15.97 -22.06 8.37
CA ILE A 7 -15.57 -23.23 9.12
C ILE A 7 -15.26 -24.38 8.18
N GLY A 8 -14.02 -24.85 8.23
CA GLY A 8 -13.58 -26.06 7.51
C GLY A 8 -13.67 -27.29 8.40
N THR A 9 -14.52 -28.26 8.09
CA THR A 9 -14.65 -29.50 8.86
C THR A 9 -15.04 -30.70 8.00
N ASN A 10 -14.58 -31.89 8.41
CA ASN A 10 -15.02 -33.15 7.84
C ASN A 10 -16.23 -33.75 8.57
N ASN A 11 -16.62 -33.14 9.71
CA ASN A 11 -17.77 -33.58 10.51
C ASN A 11 -18.67 -32.36 10.85
N SER A 12 -19.40 -31.91 9.84
CA SER A 12 -20.26 -30.72 9.96
C SER A 12 -21.39 -30.92 10.98
N LYS A 13 -21.98 -32.12 11.07
CA LYS A 13 -23.09 -32.42 11.99
C LYS A 13 -22.70 -32.19 13.44
N LYS A 14 -21.49 -32.60 13.86
CA LYS A 14 -21.00 -32.48 15.23
C LYS A 14 -20.43 -31.08 15.51
N ILE A 15 -19.63 -30.54 14.61
CA ILE A 15 -18.83 -29.33 14.83
C ILE A 15 -19.61 -28.04 14.60
N SER A 16 -20.49 -28.02 13.60
CA SER A 16 -21.22 -26.81 13.19
C SER A 16 -22.08 -26.23 14.31
N PRO A 17 -22.88 -27.00 15.07
CA PRO A 17 -23.68 -26.42 16.17
C PRO A 17 -22.82 -25.76 17.27
N ILE A 18 -21.69 -26.40 17.62
CA ILE A 18 -20.77 -25.89 18.66
C ILE A 18 -20.18 -24.55 18.22
N LEU A 19 -19.61 -24.50 17.02
CA LEU A 19 -18.96 -23.29 16.51
C LEU A 19 -19.99 -22.19 16.17
N LYS A 20 -21.20 -22.55 15.70
CA LYS A 20 -22.26 -21.56 15.50
C LYS A 20 -22.62 -20.86 16.82
N LYS A 21 -22.71 -21.61 17.93
CA LYS A 21 -22.94 -21.05 19.27
C LYS A 21 -21.78 -20.15 19.71
N LEU A 22 -20.52 -20.55 19.47
CA LEU A 22 -19.34 -19.76 19.82
C LEU A 22 -19.30 -18.43 19.05
N TYR A 23 -19.63 -18.45 17.75
CA TYR A 23 -19.64 -17.27 16.90
C TYR A 23 -21.00 -16.53 16.86
N ASP A 24 -21.99 -16.93 17.67
CA ASP A 24 -23.32 -16.33 17.71
C ASP A 24 -23.30 -14.79 17.88
N PRO A 25 -22.44 -14.19 18.74
CA PRO A 25 -22.36 -12.73 18.87
C PRO A 25 -21.97 -12.00 17.57
N ILE A 26 -21.18 -12.66 16.72
CA ILE A 26 -20.73 -12.13 15.43
C ILE A 26 -21.82 -12.35 14.36
N ILE A 27 -22.43 -13.54 14.38
CA ILE A 27 -23.52 -13.90 13.45
C ILE A 27 -24.74 -12.98 13.65
N LYS A 28 -25.14 -12.72 14.90
CA LYS A 28 -26.23 -11.79 15.24
C LYS A 28 -25.96 -10.36 14.76
N LYS A 29 -24.72 -9.98 14.50
CA LYS A 29 -24.33 -8.69 13.94
C LYS A 29 -24.25 -8.71 12.40
N GLY A 30 -24.77 -9.76 11.75
CA GLY A 30 -24.91 -9.85 10.31
C GLY A 30 -23.82 -10.66 9.58
N ALA A 31 -22.81 -11.22 10.27
CA ALA A 31 -21.80 -12.04 9.64
C ALA A 31 -22.41 -13.37 9.14
N LYS A 32 -22.11 -13.74 7.89
CA LYS A 32 -22.53 -15.02 7.33
C LYS A 32 -21.73 -16.18 7.95
N PHE A 33 -22.42 -17.24 8.36
CA PHE A 33 -21.77 -18.46 8.86
C PHE A 33 -21.79 -19.54 7.78
N ILE A 34 -20.60 -19.96 7.34
CA ILE A 34 -20.42 -20.87 6.20
C ILE A 34 -19.64 -22.10 6.68
N VAL A 35 -20.17 -23.29 6.42
CA VAL A 35 -19.53 -24.56 6.75
C VAL A 35 -19.17 -25.30 5.47
N VAL A 36 -17.91 -25.65 5.30
CA VAL A 36 -17.37 -26.31 4.09
C VAL A 36 -16.34 -27.37 4.47
N SER A 37 -15.80 -28.09 3.49
CA SER A 37 -14.64 -28.96 3.74
C SER A 37 -13.41 -28.14 4.17
N ARG A 38 -12.46 -28.77 4.88
CA ARG A 38 -11.22 -28.10 5.30
C ARG A 38 -10.45 -27.52 4.11
N LYS A 39 -10.29 -28.30 3.04
CA LYS A 39 -9.62 -27.84 1.80
C LYS A 39 -10.31 -26.63 1.18
N ALA A 40 -11.66 -26.64 1.16
CA ALA A 40 -12.41 -25.49 0.64
C ALA A 40 -12.23 -24.24 1.52
N ALA A 41 -12.25 -24.37 2.85
CA ALA A 41 -12.03 -23.25 3.76
C ALA A 41 -10.65 -22.59 3.57
N GLU A 42 -9.60 -23.39 3.40
CA GLU A 42 -8.24 -22.93 3.09
C GLU A 42 -8.20 -22.19 1.74
N LEU A 43 -8.77 -22.81 0.71
CA LEU A 43 -8.78 -22.23 -0.64
C LEU A 43 -9.59 -20.93 -0.69
N ILE A 44 -10.72 -20.83 0.03
CA ILE A 44 -11.51 -19.58 0.16
C ILE A 44 -10.64 -18.43 0.66
N LYS A 45 -9.79 -18.68 1.67
CA LYS A 45 -8.89 -17.66 2.21
C LYS A 45 -7.88 -17.16 1.17
N TYR A 46 -7.21 -18.10 0.49
CA TYR A 46 -6.20 -17.76 -0.53
C TYR A 46 -6.83 -17.07 -1.74
N ALA A 47 -7.95 -17.59 -2.24
CA ALA A 47 -8.66 -17.01 -3.37
C ALA A 47 -9.15 -15.59 -3.08
N ALA A 48 -9.73 -15.36 -1.88
CA ALA A 48 -10.16 -14.03 -1.47
C ALA A 48 -8.98 -13.03 -1.43
N ASN A 49 -7.86 -13.40 -0.83
CA ASN A 49 -6.68 -12.53 -0.77
C ASN A 49 -6.06 -12.29 -2.16
N ALA A 50 -6.02 -13.30 -3.03
CA ALA A 50 -5.57 -13.14 -4.40
C ALA A 50 -6.46 -12.19 -5.20
N PHE A 51 -7.79 -12.27 -5.02
CA PHE A 51 -8.73 -11.36 -5.69
C PHE A 51 -8.58 -9.91 -5.20
N LEU A 52 -8.41 -9.70 -3.89
CA LEU A 52 -8.15 -8.36 -3.35
C LEU A 52 -6.82 -7.78 -3.84
N ALA A 53 -5.77 -8.62 -3.91
CA ALA A 53 -4.49 -8.24 -4.49
C ALA A 53 -4.62 -7.88 -5.99
N THR A 54 -5.49 -8.59 -6.73
CA THR A 54 -5.82 -8.26 -8.13
C THR A 54 -6.45 -6.88 -8.26
N LYS A 55 -7.42 -6.53 -7.40
CA LYS A 55 -8.03 -5.19 -7.41
C LYS A 55 -7.01 -4.08 -7.20
N ILE A 56 -6.11 -4.23 -6.20
CA ILE A 56 -5.04 -3.26 -5.94
C ILE A 56 -4.09 -3.16 -7.14
N THR A 57 -3.69 -4.29 -7.71
CA THR A 57 -2.78 -4.31 -8.85
C THR A 57 -3.43 -3.67 -10.08
N PHE A 58 -4.70 -3.98 -10.34
CA PHE A 58 -5.47 -3.40 -11.43
C PHE A 58 -5.51 -1.88 -11.35
N ILE A 59 -5.94 -1.33 -10.19
CA ILE A 59 -6.03 0.14 -10.06
C ILE A 59 -4.65 0.80 -10.11
N ASN A 60 -3.58 0.11 -9.67
CA ASN A 60 -2.22 0.60 -9.81
C ASN A 60 -1.75 0.68 -11.28
N GLU A 61 -2.15 -0.28 -12.11
CA GLU A 61 -1.86 -0.25 -13.56
C GLU A 61 -2.67 0.86 -14.26
N ILE A 62 -3.95 1.02 -13.91
CA ILE A 62 -4.78 2.14 -14.37
C ILE A 62 -4.16 3.48 -13.96
N ALA A 63 -3.63 3.61 -12.74
CA ALA A 63 -2.95 4.82 -12.28
C ALA A 63 -1.73 5.17 -13.17
N ASN A 64 -0.98 4.15 -13.63
CA ASN A 64 0.13 4.41 -14.55
C ASN A 64 -0.34 4.97 -15.92
N LEU A 65 -1.48 4.48 -16.42
CA LEU A 65 -2.10 5.00 -17.63
C LEU A 65 -2.61 6.42 -17.42
N CYS A 66 -3.28 6.68 -16.30
CA CYS A 66 -3.78 8.01 -15.93
C CYS A 66 -2.67 9.06 -15.88
N GLU A 67 -1.49 8.72 -15.32
CA GLU A 67 -0.32 9.63 -15.33
C GLU A 67 0.16 10.01 -16.74
N LYS A 68 -0.06 9.14 -17.73
CA LYS A 68 0.33 9.40 -19.14
C LYS A 68 -0.71 10.16 -19.93
N THR A 69 -1.97 9.97 -19.59
CA THR A 69 -3.12 10.55 -20.31
C THR A 69 -3.63 11.84 -19.66
N GLY A 70 -3.12 12.21 -18.49
CA GLY A 70 -3.59 13.39 -17.75
C GLY A 70 -4.94 13.20 -17.05
N ILE A 71 -5.39 11.95 -16.89
CA ILE A 71 -6.64 11.60 -16.20
C ILE A 71 -6.35 11.42 -14.70
N ASN A 72 -7.35 11.69 -13.85
CA ASN A 72 -7.26 11.43 -12.42
C ASN A 72 -7.74 9.99 -12.12
N VAL A 73 -6.89 9.17 -11.52
CA VAL A 73 -7.23 7.78 -11.16
C VAL A 73 -8.35 7.68 -10.13
N ASP A 74 -8.54 8.72 -9.30
CA ASP A 74 -9.60 8.68 -8.29
C ASP A 74 -10.99 8.74 -8.95
N ASP A 75 -11.15 9.51 -10.06
CA ASP A 75 -12.39 9.57 -10.82
C ASP A 75 -12.71 8.19 -11.44
N ILE A 76 -11.66 7.50 -11.94
CA ILE A 76 -11.82 6.13 -12.46
C ILE A 76 -12.20 5.17 -11.33
N ALA A 77 -11.51 5.24 -10.18
CA ALA A 77 -11.76 4.37 -9.04
C ALA A 77 -13.17 4.58 -8.47
N GLU A 78 -13.64 5.82 -8.40
CA GLU A 78 -15.01 6.16 -8.01
C GLU A 78 -16.02 5.63 -9.04
N GLY A 79 -15.83 5.97 -10.31
CA GLY A 79 -16.75 5.58 -11.40
C GLY A 79 -16.96 4.06 -11.46
N ILE A 80 -15.90 3.25 -11.48
CA ILE A 80 -16.04 1.79 -11.50
C ILE A 80 -16.48 1.23 -10.14
N GLY A 81 -16.13 1.91 -9.04
CA GLY A 81 -16.41 1.47 -7.68
C GLY A 81 -17.89 1.59 -7.29
N THR A 82 -18.67 2.44 -7.96
CA THR A 82 -20.13 2.57 -7.79
C THR A 82 -20.89 1.37 -8.34
N ASP A 83 -20.32 0.61 -9.29
CA ASP A 83 -20.90 -0.66 -9.72
C ASP A 83 -20.81 -1.68 -8.58
N GLN A 84 -21.96 -2.12 -8.07
CA GLN A 84 -22.03 -3.07 -6.95
C GLN A 84 -21.33 -4.40 -7.21
N ARG A 85 -21.20 -4.81 -8.48
CA ARG A 85 -20.48 -6.02 -8.89
C ARG A 85 -18.97 -5.87 -8.67
N ILE A 86 -18.43 -4.65 -8.71
CA ILE A 86 -17.03 -4.30 -8.49
C ILE A 86 -16.80 -3.86 -7.05
N GLY A 87 -17.54 -2.87 -6.58
CA GLY A 87 -17.46 -2.26 -5.26
C GLY A 87 -16.19 -1.41 -5.06
N SER A 88 -16.27 -0.36 -4.28
CA SER A 88 -15.22 0.66 -4.10
C SER A 88 -14.00 0.19 -3.29
N ARG A 89 -14.14 -0.84 -2.44
CA ARG A 89 -13.06 -1.31 -1.59
C ARG A 89 -11.91 -1.89 -2.43
N PHE A 90 -10.66 -1.58 -2.02
CA PHE A 90 -9.40 -2.02 -2.66
C PHE A 90 -9.14 -1.44 -4.07
N LEU A 91 -9.79 -0.31 -4.42
CA LEU A 91 -9.52 0.46 -5.64
C LEU A 91 -8.70 1.73 -5.38
N ARG A 92 -7.96 1.81 -4.30
CA ARG A 92 -7.09 2.96 -4.02
C ARG A 92 -5.69 2.69 -4.56
N ALA A 93 -5.23 3.54 -5.49
CA ALA A 93 -3.87 3.45 -6.03
C ALA A 93 -2.81 3.78 -4.95
N GLY A 94 -1.67 3.12 -5.04
CA GLY A 94 -0.60 3.29 -4.04
C GLY A 94 0.75 2.73 -4.51
N PRO A 95 1.74 2.61 -3.59
CA PRO A 95 3.08 2.18 -3.98
C PRO A 95 3.14 0.71 -4.43
N ALA A 96 2.61 -0.19 -3.65
CA ALA A 96 2.43 -1.63 -3.91
C ALA A 96 1.71 -2.23 -2.72
N TYR A 97 1.10 -3.41 -2.86
CA TYR A 97 0.63 -4.13 -1.69
C TYR A 97 1.80 -4.84 -0.98
N GLY A 98 1.71 -4.91 0.34
CA GLY A 98 2.69 -5.56 1.22
C GLY A 98 2.00 -6.22 2.41
N GLY A 99 2.74 -6.37 3.50
CA GLY A 99 2.27 -6.98 4.73
C GLY A 99 2.34 -8.50 4.73
N SER A 100 1.87 -9.10 5.80
CA SER A 100 1.98 -10.54 6.02
C SER A 100 1.01 -11.41 5.24
N CYS A 101 -0.07 -10.83 4.70
CA CYS A 101 -1.15 -11.62 4.09
C CYS A 101 -1.03 -11.71 2.57
N PHE A 102 -1.17 -10.60 1.84
CA PHE A 102 -1.25 -10.64 0.39
C PHE A 102 -0.03 -11.26 -0.30
N PRO A 103 1.22 -10.87 0.03
CA PRO A 103 2.38 -11.47 -0.62
C PRO A 103 2.52 -12.97 -0.34
N LYS A 104 2.27 -13.39 0.90
CA LYS A 104 2.37 -14.79 1.31
C LYS A 104 1.28 -15.64 0.66
N ASP A 105 0.02 -15.20 0.75
CA ASP A 105 -1.13 -15.99 0.32
C ASP A 105 -1.20 -16.10 -1.21
N THR A 106 -0.85 -15.05 -1.95
CA THR A 106 -0.77 -15.10 -3.42
C THR A 106 0.33 -16.04 -3.90
N LYS A 107 1.53 -15.98 -3.28
CA LYS A 107 2.65 -16.89 -3.58
C LYS A 107 2.30 -18.34 -3.22
N ALA A 108 1.66 -18.58 -2.06
CA ALA A 108 1.21 -19.91 -1.65
C ALA A 108 0.18 -20.48 -2.63
N LEU A 109 -0.81 -19.68 -3.06
CA LEU A 109 -1.80 -20.11 -4.04
C LEU A 109 -1.16 -20.45 -5.40
N ALA A 110 -0.22 -19.63 -5.87
CA ALA A 110 0.52 -19.90 -7.10
C ALA A 110 1.35 -21.18 -6.99
N LYS A 111 2.04 -21.39 -5.86
CA LYS A 111 2.81 -22.62 -5.62
C LYS A 111 1.89 -23.85 -5.59
N THR A 112 0.77 -23.79 -4.85
CA THR A 112 -0.22 -24.88 -4.82
C THR A 112 -0.72 -25.20 -6.23
N SER A 113 -1.00 -24.18 -7.06
CA SER A 113 -1.43 -24.43 -8.44
C SER A 113 -0.39 -25.17 -9.28
N ASP A 114 0.90 -24.85 -9.08
CA ASP A 114 2.00 -25.55 -9.76
C ASP A 114 2.13 -27.00 -9.31
N ASP A 115 1.97 -27.26 -7.99
CA ASP A 115 2.02 -28.61 -7.43
C ASP A 115 0.91 -29.52 -8.02
N PHE A 116 -0.26 -28.93 -8.32
CA PHE A 116 -1.38 -29.61 -8.99
C PHE A 116 -1.33 -29.50 -10.53
N LYS A 117 -0.27 -28.94 -11.12
CA LYS A 117 -0.12 -28.73 -12.57
C LYS A 117 -1.24 -27.89 -13.20
N VAL A 118 -1.82 -26.97 -12.43
CA VAL A 118 -2.83 -26.01 -12.88
C VAL A 118 -2.21 -24.63 -13.04
N ASN A 119 -2.39 -23.99 -14.19
CA ASN A 119 -1.83 -22.66 -14.41
C ASN A 119 -2.78 -21.55 -13.96
N LEU A 120 -2.51 -20.93 -12.81
CA LEU A 120 -3.20 -19.71 -12.37
C LEU A 120 -2.48 -18.46 -12.91
N SER A 121 -2.50 -18.25 -14.23
CA SER A 121 -1.78 -17.16 -14.91
C SER A 121 -2.13 -15.78 -14.36
N LEU A 122 -3.40 -15.51 -14.05
CA LEU A 122 -3.84 -14.24 -13.45
C LEU A 122 -3.11 -13.96 -12.13
N VAL A 123 -3.09 -14.92 -11.21
CA VAL A 123 -2.43 -14.77 -9.90
C VAL A 123 -0.93 -14.54 -10.06
N LYS A 124 -0.28 -15.31 -10.94
CA LYS A 124 1.16 -15.14 -11.24
C LYS A 124 1.46 -13.77 -11.82
N ASN A 125 0.61 -13.25 -12.70
CA ASN A 125 0.75 -11.91 -13.28
C ASN A 125 0.55 -10.82 -12.21
N VAL A 126 -0.39 -10.98 -11.29
CA VAL A 126 -0.60 -10.05 -10.17
C VAL A 126 0.65 -9.95 -9.29
N ILE A 127 1.26 -11.09 -8.93
CA ILE A 127 2.51 -11.12 -8.16
C ILE A 127 3.63 -10.38 -8.89
N ARG A 128 3.80 -10.66 -10.20
CA ARG A 128 4.83 -10.03 -11.04
C ARG A 128 4.61 -8.52 -11.17
N SER A 129 3.39 -8.09 -11.44
CA SER A 129 3.05 -6.68 -11.59
C SER A 129 3.26 -5.90 -10.30
N ASN A 130 2.86 -6.45 -9.14
CA ASN A 130 3.12 -5.83 -7.85
C ASN A 130 4.62 -5.70 -7.54
N GLY A 131 5.43 -6.70 -7.89
CA GLY A 131 6.89 -6.63 -7.79
C GLY A 131 7.48 -5.52 -8.67
N ASN A 132 7.03 -5.43 -9.93
CA ASN A 132 7.44 -4.38 -10.87
C ASN A 132 7.02 -2.98 -10.40
N ARG A 133 5.90 -2.85 -9.71
CA ARG A 133 5.41 -1.58 -9.15
C ARG A 133 6.45 -0.92 -8.24
N ASN A 134 7.12 -1.69 -7.39
CA ASN A 134 8.19 -1.16 -6.53
C ASN A 134 9.33 -0.52 -7.34
N ASN A 135 9.65 -1.10 -8.51
CA ASN A 135 10.65 -0.55 -9.42
C ASN A 135 10.19 0.77 -10.05
N LEU A 136 8.95 0.80 -10.53
CA LEU A 136 8.35 1.99 -11.15
C LEU A 136 8.30 3.17 -10.17
N ILE A 137 7.88 2.92 -8.92
CA ILE A 137 7.85 3.95 -7.88
C ILE A 137 9.27 4.46 -7.56
N ALA A 138 10.25 3.57 -7.40
CA ALA A 138 11.63 3.99 -7.18
C ALA A 138 12.16 4.84 -8.34
N GLN A 139 11.90 4.45 -9.59
CA GLN A 139 12.28 5.21 -10.78
C GLN A 139 11.58 6.58 -10.84
N LYS A 140 10.28 6.65 -10.48
CA LYS A 140 9.54 7.92 -10.38
C LYS A 140 10.20 8.87 -9.39
N ILE A 141 10.53 8.39 -8.18
CA ILE A 141 11.20 9.19 -7.15
C ILE A 141 12.57 9.65 -7.64
N LEU A 142 13.38 8.76 -8.23
CA LEU A 142 14.69 9.09 -8.78
C LEU A 142 14.62 10.14 -9.90
N LYS A 143 13.64 10.02 -10.80
CA LYS A 143 13.40 10.98 -11.88
C LYS A 143 13.09 12.37 -11.31
N ILE A 144 12.16 12.45 -10.35
CA ILE A 144 11.80 13.72 -9.68
C ILE A 144 13.01 14.31 -8.98
N ALA A 145 13.76 13.50 -8.23
CA ALA A 145 14.95 13.94 -7.51
C ALA A 145 16.02 14.50 -8.47
N LYS A 146 16.27 13.83 -9.59
CA LYS A 146 17.23 14.26 -10.61
C LYS A 146 16.79 15.58 -11.29
N GLN A 147 15.54 15.67 -11.72
CA GLN A 147 14.99 16.84 -12.42
C GLN A 147 15.00 18.11 -11.55
N ASN A 148 14.88 17.95 -10.22
CA ASN A 148 14.83 19.07 -9.28
C ASN A 148 16.11 19.20 -8.42
N HIS A 149 17.19 18.47 -8.76
CA HIS A 149 18.47 18.47 -8.03
C HIS A 149 18.35 18.19 -6.53
N LEU A 150 17.40 17.31 -6.14
CA LEU A 150 17.11 16.97 -4.74
C LEU A 150 18.03 15.84 -4.27
N LYS A 151 18.59 15.98 -3.06
CA LYS A 151 19.53 14.99 -2.50
C LYS A 151 19.12 14.44 -1.14
N LYS A 152 18.30 15.17 -0.39
CA LYS A 152 17.86 14.78 0.96
C LYS A 152 16.40 14.37 0.92
N ILE A 153 16.14 13.08 1.01
CA ILE A 153 14.79 12.49 0.92
C ILE A 153 14.33 12.04 2.30
N GLY A 154 13.13 12.46 2.68
CA GLY A 154 12.46 12.04 3.91
C GLY A 154 11.25 11.15 3.62
N PHE A 155 11.14 10.02 4.32
CA PHE A 155 9.95 9.16 4.26
C PHE A 155 9.05 9.43 5.47
N LEU A 156 7.81 9.83 5.24
CA LEU A 156 6.74 9.82 6.21
C LEU A 156 6.06 8.44 6.18
N GLY A 157 6.35 7.65 7.21
CA GLY A 157 5.97 6.26 7.32
C GLY A 157 6.83 5.33 6.46
N VAL A 158 7.10 4.14 6.97
CA VAL A 158 7.87 3.09 6.28
C VAL A 158 7.22 1.71 6.40
N THR A 159 6.22 1.54 7.26
CA THR A 159 5.41 0.32 7.37
C THR A 159 4.55 0.11 6.12
N PHE A 160 4.07 -1.12 5.88
CA PHE A 160 3.30 -1.41 4.66
C PHE A 160 1.94 -0.69 4.58
N LYS A 161 1.39 -0.29 5.72
CA LYS A 161 0.19 0.55 5.89
C LYS A 161 0.23 1.27 7.23
N ALA A 162 -0.70 2.20 7.48
CA ALA A 162 -0.91 2.83 8.78
C ALA A 162 -1.43 1.84 9.84
N ASN A 163 -1.38 2.27 11.11
CA ASN A 163 -1.88 1.55 12.28
C ASN A 163 -1.26 0.16 12.49
N THR A 164 0.03 0.01 12.17
CA THR A 164 0.82 -1.20 12.42
C THR A 164 2.31 -0.86 12.47
N ASP A 165 3.08 -1.69 13.16
CA ASP A 165 4.54 -1.67 13.15
C ASP A 165 5.14 -2.64 12.12
N ASP A 166 4.30 -3.34 11.35
CA ASP A 166 4.68 -4.42 10.43
C ASP A 166 5.42 -3.89 9.19
N MET A 167 6.66 -4.32 9.04
CA MET A 167 7.54 -3.99 7.92
C MET A 167 7.56 -5.06 6.83
N ARG A 168 6.90 -6.21 7.02
CA ARG A 168 6.96 -7.33 6.08
C ARG A 168 6.45 -6.94 4.70
N ASP A 169 7.28 -7.19 3.68
CA ASP A 169 6.99 -6.82 2.29
C ASP A 169 6.53 -5.36 2.09
N SER A 170 6.90 -4.45 3.02
CA SER A 170 6.66 -3.02 2.79
C SER A 170 7.42 -2.57 1.55
N SER A 171 6.77 -1.80 0.68
CA SER A 171 7.40 -1.22 -0.51
C SER A 171 8.60 -0.32 -0.17
N SER A 172 8.65 0.27 1.03
CA SER A 172 9.82 1.01 1.53
C SER A 172 11.10 0.18 1.53
N LEU A 173 11.01 -1.12 1.85
CA LEU A 173 12.15 -2.05 1.87
C LEU A 173 12.74 -2.31 0.48
N PHE A 174 11.98 -2.08 -0.58
CA PHE A 174 12.42 -2.21 -1.97
C PHE A 174 12.87 -0.87 -2.55
N ILE A 175 12.18 0.23 -2.20
CA ILE A 175 12.43 1.56 -2.72
C ILE A 175 13.70 2.17 -2.10
N ILE A 176 13.80 2.20 -0.78
CA ILE A 176 14.90 2.86 -0.06
C ILE A 176 16.29 2.37 -0.50
N PRO A 177 16.57 1.04 -0.61
CA PRO A 177 17.88 0.57 -1.06
C PRO A 177 18.28 1.07 -2.46
N LYS A 178 17.29 1.22 -3.37
CA LYS A 178 17.53 1.75 -4.71
C LYS A 178 17.89 3.23 -4.70
N LEU A 179 17.25 4.00 -3.83
CA LEU A 179 17.56 5.42 -3.65
C LEU A 179 18.96 5.60 -3.06
N LEU A 180 19.35 4.78 -2.07
CA LEU A 180 20.69 4.79 -1.49
C LEU A 180 21.80 4.48 -2.50
N LYS A 181 21.55 3.54 -3.43
CA LYS A 181 22.49 3.22 -4.52
C LYS A 181 22.74 4.41 -5.47
N ASN A 182 21.82 5.38 -5.50
CA ASN A 182 21.92 6.60 -6.29
C ASN A 182 22.45 7.81 -5.47
N ASN A 183 23.19 7.54 -4.39
CA ASN A 183 23.84 8.55 -3.53
C ASN A 183 22.87 9.57 -2.90
N LEU A 184 21.61 9.20 -2.70
CA LEU A 184 20.63 10.03 -2.00
C LEU A 184 20.75 9.81 -0.49
N LYS A 185 20.61 10.89 0.28
CA LYS A 185 20.57 10.84 1.75
C LYS A 185 19.15 10.58 2.18
N ILE A 186 18.92 9.50 2.92
CA ILE A 186 17.58 9.07 3.31
C ILE A 186 17.36 9.29 4.81
N SER A 187 16.26 9.92 5.14
CA SER A 187 15.73 9.99 6.51
C SER A 187 14.32 9.42 6.53
N TYR A 188 13.85 8.96 7.68
CA TYR A 188 12.47 8.54 7.84
C TYR A 188 11.95 8.88 9.23
N TYR A 189 10.65 9.10 9.30
CA TYR A 189 9.85 9.15 10.50
C TYR A 189 8.76 8.08 10.42
N GLU A 190 8.57 7.35 11.51
CA GLU A 190 7.55 6.31 11.63
C GLU A 190 6.89 6.43 13.00
N PRO A 191 5.54 6.61 13.08
CA PRO A 191 4.82 6.78 14.34
C PRO A 191 5.05 5.65 15.34
N THR A 192 5.26 4.43 14.84
CA THR A 192 5.58 3.25 15.68
C THR A 192 7.07 3.10 16.01
N GLY A 193 7.85 4.18 15.85
CA GLY A 193 9.25 4.24 16.24
C GLY A 193 10.24 3.72 15.20
N SER A 194 11.51 3.69 15.57
CA SER A 194 12.61 3.25 14.72
C SER A 194 12.46 1.79 14.30
N LYS A 195 12.90 1.47 13.07
CA LYS A 195 12.79 0.13 12.48
C LYS A 195 14.16 -0.55 12.37
N SER A 196 14.36 -1.61 13.15
CA SER A 196 15.61 -2.39 13.17
C SER A 196 16.00 -2.90 11.78
N VAL A 197 15.03 -3.27 10.93
CA VAL A 197 15.29 -3.72 9.55
C VAL A 197 15.95 -2.64 8.68
N LEU A 198 15.81 -1.36 9.01
CA LEU A 198 16.43 -0.24 8.31
C LEU A 198 17.80 0.15 8.92
N SER A 199 18.07 -0.22 10.17
CA SER A 199 19.33 0.13 10.86
C SER A 199 20.58 -0.50 10.23
N LYS A 200 20.42 -1.57 9.45
CA LYS A 200 21.51 -2.17 8.64
C LYS A 200 22.11 -1.21 7.60
N TYR A 201 21.38 -0.16 7.23
CA TYR A 201 21.84 0.86 6.29
C TYR A 201 22.40 2.06 7.05
N LYS A 202 23.71 2.12 7.27
CA LYS A 202 24.41 3.21 8.01
C LYS A 202 24.11 4.64 7.50
N LYS A 203 23.60 4.77 6.28
CA LYS A 203 23.28 6.05 5.64
C LYS A 203 21.80 6.50 5.82
N ILE A 204 21.01 5.77 6.61
CA ILE A 204 19.62 6.13 6.91
C ILE A 204 19.54 6.76 8.29
N LYS A 205 18.89 7.93 8.39
CA LYS A 205 18.64 8.61 9.66
C LYS A 205 17.17 8.40 10.08
N TYR A 206 16.93 7.96 11.30
CA TYR A 206 15.62 8.04 11.94
C TYR A 206 15.40 9.45 12.50
N CYS A 207 14.23 10.03 12.26
CA CYS A 207 13.78 11.30 12.85
C CYS A 207 12.73 11.02 13.93
N ILE A 208 12.77 11.74 15.03
CA ILE A 208 11.88 11.53 16.18
C ILE A 208 10.47 12.08 15.97
N ASN A 209 10.28 12.96 14.99
CA ASN A 209 8.99 13.50 14.60
C ASN A 209 8.99 13.98 13.13
N GLN A 210 7.80 14.21 12.59
CA GLN A 210 7.60 14.69 11.22
C GLN A 210 8.20 16.07 10.96
N LYS A 211 8.21 16.96 11.97
CA LYS A 211 8.77 18.31 11.86
C LYS A 211 10.28 18.25 11.62
N GLU A 212 11.00 17.45 12.38
CA GLU A 212 12.45 17.22 12.18
C GLU A 212 12.72 16.71 10.76
N LEU A 213 11.95 15.73 10.31
CA LEU A 213 12.11 15.15 8.97
C LEU A 213 11.91 16.22 7.87
N ILE A 214 10.77 16.91 7.88
CA ILE A 214 10.40 17.88 6.83
C ILE A 214 11.39 19.05 6.79
N THR A 215 11.83 19.53 7.95
CA THR A 215 12.80 20.64 8.03
C THR A 215 14.15 20.28 7.41
N ASN A 216 14.58 19.02 7.54
CA ASN A 216 15.89 18.55 7.11
C ASN A 216 15.96 17.94 5.70
N CYS A 217 14.81 17.77 5.04
CA CYS A 217 14.73 17.15 3.71
C CYS A 217 14.32 18.16 2.64
N ASP A 218 14.76 17.91 1.40
CA ASP A 218 14.37 18.70 0.22
C ASP A 218 13.20 18.04 -0.52
N PHE A 219 13.00 16.74 -0.25
CA PHE A 219 11.99 15.92 -0.89
C PHE A 219 11.35 15.00 0.15
N VAL A 220 10.05 15.09 0.31
CA VAL A 220 9.27 14.28 1.26
C VAL A 220 8.44 13.26 0.50
N ILE A 221 8.53 12.00 0.90
CA ILE A 221 7.74 10.89 0.39
C ILE A 221 6.70 10.51 1.43
N ILE A 222 5.42 10.68 1.14
CA ILE A 222 4.34 10.17 1.98
C ILE A 222 4.11 8.71 1.57
N HIS A 223 4.66 7.78 2.35
CA HIS A 223 4.68 6.37 1.98
C HIS A 223 3.55 5.57 2.63
N SER A 224 3.17 5.87 3.86
CA SER A 224 2.01 5.26 4.53
C SER A 224 1.01 6.31 4.98
N ASP A 225 -0.25 5.90 5.14
CA ASP A 225 -1.41 6.78 5.30
C ASP A 225 -1.83 6.95 6.76
N TRP A 226 -0.87 7.22 7.64
CA TRP A 226 -1.14 7.57 9.04
C TRP A 226 -2.01 8.81 9.17
N ASP A 227 -2.93 8.83 10.12
CA ASP A 227 -3.85 9.95 10.31
C ASP A 227 -3.11 11.26 10.61
N GLU A 228 -2.00 11.20 11.36
CA GLU A 228 -1.17 12.37 11.66
C GLU A 228 -0.48 12.98 10.44
N PHE A 229 -0.44 12.28 9.30
CA PHE A 229 0.12 12.82 8.05
C PHE A 229 -0.90 13.54 7.19
N LYS A 230 -2.20 13.48 7.51
CA LYS A 230 -3.27 14.03 6.69
C LYS A 230 -3.44 15.55 6.79
N ASN A 231 -2.93 16.16 7.87
CA ASN A 231 -3.15 17.58 8.17
C ASN A 231 -1.84 18.34 8.42
N ILE A 232 -0.77 17.97 7.73
CA ILE A 232 0.52 18.67 7.88
C ILE A 232 0.49 19.98 7.08
N ASP A 233 0.67 21.10 7.75
CA ASP A 233 0.98 22.35 7.06
C ASP A 233 2.46 22.36 6.64
N PHE A 234 2.73 21.82 5.46
CA PHE A 234 4.08 21.71 4.92
C PHE A 234 4.76 23.07 4.72
N ASN A 235 4.03 24.14 4.42
CA ASN A 235 4.61 25.49 4.30
C ASN A 235 5.15 25.98 5.64
N LYS A 236 4.32 25.91 6.68
CA LYS A 236 4.70 26.32 8.04
C LYS A 236 5.86 25.47 8.55
N VAL A 237 5.78 24.14 8.41
CA VAL A 237 6.80 23.22 8.92
C VAL A 237 8.13 23.36 8.16
N SER A 238 8.10 23.56 6.84
CA SER A 238 9.30 23.78 6.04
C SER A 238 9.87 25.19 6.16
N LYS A 239 9.24 26.10 6.92
CA LYS A 239 9.61 27.52 7.02
C LYS A 239 9.64 28.19 5.64
N ASN A 240 8.66 27.91 4.79
CA ASN A 240 8.53 28.42 3.42
C ASN A 240 9.73 28.16 2.48
N LYS A 241 10.58 27.18 2.79
CA LYS A 241 11.61 26.74 1.84
C LYS A 241 10.97 26.01 0.65
N LYS A 242 11.68 25.97 -0.49
CA LYS A 242 11.29 25.10 -1.61
C LYS A 242 11.30 23.65 -1.15
N LEU A 243 10.19 22.95 -1.34
CA LEU A 243 10.01 21.54 -0.97
C LEU A 243 9.35 20.79 -2.12
N SER A 244 9.79 19.57 -2.36
CA SER A 244 9.06 18.62 -3.20
C SER A 244 8.37 17.58 -2.34
N ILE A 245 7.15 17.17 -2.70
CA ILE A 245 6.39 16.12 -2.03
C ILE A 245 6.00 15.08 -3.08
N CYS A 246 6.21 13.80 -2.79
CA CYS A 246 5.64 12.71 -3.56
C CYS A 246 4.70 11.90 -2.65
N ASP A 247 3.43 12.08 -2.85
CA ASP A 247 2.39 11.42 -2.09
C ASP A 247 2.02 10.08 -2.76
N LEU A 248 2.53 8.99 -2.20
CA LEU A 248 2.26 7.65 -2.70
C LEU A 248 0.92 7.09 -2.23
N ARG A 249 0.17 7.84 -1.43
CA ARG A 249 -1.12 7.45 -0.86
C ARG A 249 -2.27 8.36 -1.27
N ASN A 250 -1.98 9.41 -2.05
CA ASN A 250 -2.98 10.40 -2.45
C ASN A 250 -3.77 10.96 -1.23
N LEU A 251 -3.04 11.31 -0.15
CA LEU A 251 -3.65 11.82 1.08
C LEU A 251 -4.18 13.24 0.90
N TYR A 252 -3.50 14.02 0.06
CA TYR A 252 -3.81 15.43 -0.19
C TYR A 252 -4.43 15.61 -1.57
N HIS A 253 -5.23 16.65 -1.71
CA HIS A 253 -5.67 17.10 -3.01
C HIS A 253 -4.59 17.99 -3.67
N PRO A 254 -4.29 17.85 -4.96
CA PRO A 254 -3.27 18.67 -5.63
C PRO A 254 -3.50 20.17 -5.49
N ASP A 255 -4.76 20.62 -5.45
CA ASP A 255 -5.14 22.02 -5.32
C ASP A 255 -4.69 22.66 -4.01
N GLU A 256 -4.46 21.88 -2.95
CA GLU A 256 -3.93 22.36 -1.68
C GLU A 256 -2.52 22.94 -1.80
N PHE A 257 -1.80 22.60 -2.88
CA PHE A 257 -0.44 23.04 -3.15
C PHE A 257 -0.33 24.10 -4.27
N LYS A 258 -1.44 24.47 -4.92
CA LYS A 258 -1.46 25.57 -5.89
C LYS A 258 -0.96 26.85 -5.23
N ASN A 259 -0.14 27.62 -5.97
CA ASN A 259 0.44 28.90 -5.52
C ASN A 259 1.35 28.81 -4.27
N LYS A 260 1.84 27.59 -3.93
CA LYS A 260 2.80 27.40 -2.84
C LYS A 260 4.21 27.12 -3.39
N LYS A 261 5.24 27.36 -2.57
CA LYS A 261 6.63 27.01 -2.92
C LYS A 261 6.88 25.49 -2.85
N ILE A 262 5.83 24.68 -3.03
CA ILE A 262 5.83 23.23 -2.91
C ILE A 262 5.48 22.62 -4.25
N LYS A 263 6.34 21.75 -4.76
CA LYS A 263 6.01 20.89 -5.91
C LYS A 263 5.39 19.60 -5.40
N TYR A 264 4.14 19.35 -5.78
CA TYR A 264 3.40 18.18 -5.34
C TYR A 264 3.26 17.17 -6.47
N TYR A 265 3.66 15.94 -6.19
CA TYR A 265 3.55 14.77 -7.08
C TYR A 265 2.71 13.70 -6.37
N SER A 266 1.83 13.05 -7.09
CA SER A 266 0.94 12.01 -6.57
C SER A 266 0.94 10.77 -7.47
N ILE A 267 0.11 9.79 -7.16
CA ILE A 267 -0.03 8.56 -7.92
C ILE A 267 -1.27 8.64 -8.81
N GLY A 268 -1.09 8.41 -10.12
CA GLY A 268 -2.21 8.33 -11.07
C GLY A 268 -2.99 9.62 -11.23
N ARG A 269 -2.38 10.77 -10.94
CA ARG A 269 -2.99 12.09 -11.11
C ARG A 269 -2.12 12.97 -12.00
N PRO A 270 -2.67 13.96 -12.71
CA PRO A 270 -1.88 14.97 -13.41
C PRO A 270 -0.91 15.67 -12.46
N PHE A 271 0.24 16.08 -12.99
CA PHE A 271 1.16 16.92 -12.24
C PHE A 271 0.60 18.33 -12.10
N HIS A 272 0.57 18.84 -10.89
CA HIS A 272 0.22 20.23 -10.57
C HIS A 272 1.42 20.87 -9.87
N GLY A 273 2.09 21.82 -10.54
CA GLY A 273 3.24 22.55 -9.99
C GLY A 273 3.87 23.49 -11.00
#